data_bab09d2d5c894d8970711c2c900fc3c2
#
_entry.id   bab09d2d5c894d8970711c2c900fc3c2
#
_cell.length_a   1.000
_cell.length_b   1.000
_cell.length_c   1.000
_cell.angle_alpha   90.00
_cell.angle_beta   90.00
_cell.angle_gamma   90.00
#
_symmetry.space_group_name_H-M   'P 1'
#
loop_
_entity.id
_entity.type
_entity.pdbx_description
1 polymer ?
#
loop_
_entity_poly.entity_id
_entity_poly.type
_entity_poly.pdbx_seq_one_letter_code
_entity_poly.pdbx_strand_id
1 'polypeptide(L)'
;MSKISLDAFLGDKSGNFSEDLYFSKEYAKLYGEVFEFSFEKNGAFFKTIAIKKQIPNSPFFDLQSPYGYSGFYANTNDESFLKLALESLKKRALSENIIAFFLRLHPFDTNLGFYEANLDFFKKERQIVLINCTQDFASLRKAYSPRILSYVKKARKELTISFCDSTYAKAFCKLYEKTMLRNRADSFYFFDQKYFDTLFTFKQNVVLRAEFEGKTLAFASFFIGKEFAYYHLSANCNERNANAALLDFFFELCTQKGVKFVILGGGVRDNDALYYFKSRFSTLYGSFYIAGLIFDTKNYATLCEGQNNAFFL
;
A
#
# COMPACT_ATOMS: atom_id res chain seq x y z
N MET A 1 26.62 -1.29 0.67
CA MET A 1 26.03 -1.34 2.02
C MET A 1 25.21 -2.62 2.13
N SER A 2 25.32 -3.34 3.25
CA SER A 2 24.53 -4.54 3.51
C SER A 2 23.04 -4.18 3.66
N LYS A 3 22.16 -5.02 3.11
CA LYS A 3 20.71 -4.87 3.27
C LYS A 3 20.31 -5.29 4.69
N ILE A 4 19.40 -4.56 5.30
CA ILE A 4 18.90 -4.80 6.66
C ILE A 4 17.41 -5.12 6.56
N SER A 5 16.95 -6.25 7.12
CA SER A 5 15.52 -6.57 7.17
C SER A 5 14.81 -5.75 8.25
N LEU A 6 13.52 -5.49 8.04
CA LEU A 6 12.68 -4.82 9.03
C LEU A 6 12.69 -5.58 10.36
N ASP A 7 12.63 -6.92 10.31
CA ASP A 7 12.64 -7.78 11.50
C ASP A 7 13.92 -7.65 12.32
N ALA A 8 15.06 -7.46 11.64
CA ALA A 8 16.35 -7.22 12.30
C ALA A 8 16.51 -5.77 12.79
N PHE A 9 15.77 -4.82 12.19
CA PHE A 9 15.87 -3.40 12.51
C PHE A 9 14.97 -3.01 13.70
N LEU A 10 13.76 -3.57 13.76
CA LEU A 10 12.78 -3.31 14.82
C LEU A 10 12.67 -4.54 15.72
N GLY A 11 13.19 -4.45 16.92
CA GLY A 11 12.99 -5.48 17.95
C GLY A 11 11.50 -5.60 18.37
N ASP A 12 10.75 -4.52 18.27
CA ASP A 12 9.29 -4.47 18.46
C ASP A 12 8.66 -3.70 17.29
N LYS A 13 7.76 -4.37 16.55
CA LYS A 13 7.15 -3.88 15.32
C LYS A 13 5.92 -3.00 15.55
N SER A 14 5.63 -2.58 16.77
CA SER A 14 4.40 -1.86 17.05
C SER A 14 4.30 -0.54 16.30
N GLY A 15 3.31 -0.43 15.45
CA GLY A 15 2.96 0.81 14.74
C GLY A 15 1.46 0.91 14.54
N ASN A 16 0.90 2.10 14.73
CA ASN A 16 -0.52 2.34 14.52
C ASN A 16 -0.78 2.84 13.10
N PHE A 17 -1.36 1.98 12.26
CA PHE A 17 -1.82 2.30 10.90
C PHE A 17 -3.35 2.30 10.76
N SER A 18 -4.06 2.18 11.88
CA SER A 18 -5.52 2.06 11.88
C SER A 18 -6.26 3.28 11.35
N GLU A 19 -5.62 4.45 11.34
CA GLU A 19 -6.17 5.71 10.84
C GLU A 19 -5.57 6.11 9.49
N ASP A 20 -4.70 5.31 8.91
CA ASP A 20 -4.09 5.59 7.62
C ASP A 20 -5.12 5.48 6.49
N LEU A 21 -4.90 6.22 5.40
CA LEU A 21 -5.87 6.31 4.30
C LEU A 21 -6.22 4.94 3.70
N TYR A 22 -5.27 4.01 3.61
CA TYR A 22 -5.53 2.64 3.16
C TYR A 22 -6.52 1.87 4.06
N PHE A 23 -6.69 2.31 5.31
CA PHE A 23 -7.62 1.75 6.30
C PHE A 23 -8.89 2.60 6.45
N SER A 24 -9.18 3.48 5.48
CA SER A 24 -10.37 4.34 5.52
C SER A 24 -11.48 3.83 4.60
N LYS A 25 -12.72 4.06 5.04
CA LYS A 25 -13.92 3.81 4.24
C LYS A 25 -13.94 4.64 2.96
N GLU A 26 -13.49 5.88 3.07
CA GLU A 26 -13.45 6.82 1.95
C GLU A 26 -12.56 6.31 0.82
N TYR A 27 -11.40 5.74 1.17
CA TYR A 27 -10.51 5.14 0.20
C TYR A 27 -11.09 3.84 -0.40
N ALA A 28 -11.66 2.97 0.44
CA ALA A 28 -12.24 1.72 -0.03
C ALA A 28 -13.39 1.93 -1.03
N LYS A 29 -14.20 3.02 -0.89
CA LYS A 29 -15.27 3.40 -1.84
C LYS A 29 -14.77 3.61 -3.28
N LEU A 30 -13.48 3.89 -3.49
CA LEU A 30 -12.92 3.98 -4.84
C LEU A 30 -12.99 2.66 -5.61
N TYR A 31 -13.11 1.54 -4.91
CA TYR A 31 -12.99 0.19 -5.46
C TYR A 31 -14.31 -0.59 -5.46
N GLY A 32 -15.35 -0.10 -4.78
CA GLY A 32 -16.67 -0.74 -4.77
C GLY A 32 -17.44 -0.62 -3.47
N GLU A 33 -18.35 -1.55 -3.24
CA GLU A 33 -19.16 -1.63 -2.01
C GLU A 33 -18.25 -1.93 -0.82
N VAL A 34 -18.40 -1.14 0.26
CA VAL A 34 -17.53 -1.24 1.43
C VAL A 34 -18.15 -2.15 2.47
N PHE A 35 -17.38 -3.13 2.92
CA PHE A 35 -17.63 -3.92 4.11
C PHE A 35 -16.73 -3.45 5.25
N GLU A 36 -17.35 -3.13 6.39
CA GLU A 36 -16.64 -2.73 7.61
C GLU A 36 -16.96 -3.72 8.73
N PHE A 37 -15.94 -4.09 9.47
CA PHE A 37 -16.10 -4.91 10.66
C PHE A 37 -15.17 -4.43 11.77
N SER A 38 -15.69 -4.39 12.99
CA SER A 38 -14.91 -4.15 14.21
C SER A 38 -15.38 -5.09 15.32
N PHE A 39 -14.45 -5.45 16.20
CA PHE A 39 -14.70 -6.25 17.38
C PHE A 39 -13.94 -5.67 18.57
N GLU A 40 -14.63 -5.49 19.67
CA GLU A 40 -14.05 -4.91 20.89
C GLU A 40 -14.39 -5.78 22.09
N LYS A 41 -13.42 -6.00 22.96
CA LYS A 41 -13.59 -6.70 24.25
C LYS A 41 -12.50 -6.29 25.23
N ASN A 42 -12.89 -5.84 26.43
CA ASN A 42 -11.97 -5.49 27.52
C ASN A 42 -10.87 -4.49 27.10
N GLY A 43 -11.18 -3.50 26.25
CA GLY A 43 -10.23 -2.50 25.77
C GLY A 43 -9.35 -2.97 24.59
N ALA A 44 -9.37 -4.25 24.26
CA ALA A 44 -8.79 -4.77 23.02
C ALA A 44 -9.73 -4.51 21.84
N PHE A 45 -9.14 -4.16 20.70
CA PHE A 45 -9.86 -3.73 19.52
C PHE A 45 -9.28 -4.38 18.25
N PHE A 46 -10.17 -4.87 17.38
CA PHE A 46 -9.86 -5.42 16.07
C PHE A 46 -10.74 -4.78 15.02
N LYS A 47 -10.20 -4.44 13.86
CA LYS A 47 -10.99 -3.96 12.72
C LYS A 47 -10.44 -4.41 11.38
N THR A 48 -11.33 -4.39 10.37
CA THR A 48 -10.97 -4.51 8.96
C THR A 48 -11.92 -3.68 8.10
N ILE A 49 -11.40 -3.21 6.98
CA ILE A 49 -12.17 -2.56 5.92
C ILE A 49 -11.85 -3.29 4.62
N ALA A 50 -12.90 -3.72 3.93
CA ALA A 50 -12.81 -4.50 2.70
C ALA A 50 -13.79 -4.01 1.65
N ILE A 51 -13.62 -4.51 0.44
CA ILE A 51 -14.54 -4.33 -0.67
C ILE A 51 -15.32 -5.62 -0.82
N LYS A 52 -16.66 -5.53 -0.79
CA LYS A 52 -17.57 -6.63 -1.03
C LYS A 52 -17.85 -6.71 -2.53
N LYS A 53 -17.58 -7.87 -3.12
CA LYS A 53 -17.79 -8.13 -4.54
C LYS A 53 -18.71 -9.31 -4.75
N GLN A 54 -19.67 -9.15 -5.63
CA GLN A 54 -20.50 -10.25 -6.10
C GLN A 54 -19.65 -11.24 -6.88
N ILE A 55 -19.75 -12.52 -6.53
CA ILE A 55 -19.15 -13.60 -7.33
C ILE A 55 -20.04 -13.83 -8.57
N PRO A 56 -19.50 -13.76 -9.79
CA PRO A 56 -20.29 -13.90 -11.01
C PRO A 56 -21.12 -15.21 -11.03
N ASN A 57 -22.37 -15.12 -11.47
CA ASN A 57 -23.31 -16.24 -11.58
C ASN A 57 -23.58 -17.00 -10.27
N SER A 58 -23.43 -16.36 -9.12
CA SER A 58 -23.70 -16.95 -7.82
C SER A 58 -24.46 -15.96 -6.89
N PRO A 59 -25.15 -16.45 -5.84
CA PRO A 59 -25.76 -15.60 -4.81
C PRO A 59 -24.74 -15.14 -3.76
N PHE A 60 -23.46 -15.47 -3.91
CA PHE A 60 -22.42 -15.25 -2.92
C PHE A 60 -21.55 -14.04 -3.24
N PHE A 61 -20.80 -13.60 -2.23
CA PHE A 61 -19.87 -12.49 -2.29
C PHE A 61 -18.49 -12.91 -1.78
N ASP A 62 -17.46 -12.22 -2.26
CA ASP A 62 -16.12 -12.23 -1.69
C ASP A 62 -15.78 -10.86 -1.09
N LEU A 63 -14.91 -10.88 -0.08
CA LEU A 63 -14.22 -9.70 0.38
C LEU A 63 -12.81 -9.64 -0.20
N GLN A 64 -12.37 -8.43 -0.51
CA GLN A 64 -10.98 -8.18 -0.82
C GLN A 64 -10.49 -6.88 -0.19
N SER A 65 -9.24 -6.85 0.25
CA SER A 65 -8.58 -5.61 0.62
C SER A 65 -8.53 -4.64 -0.55
N PRO A 66 -8.77 -3.33 -0.37
CA PRO A 66 -8.48 -2.32 -1.39
C PRO A 66 -6.99 -2.36 -1.78
N TYR A 67 -6.64 -1.70 -2.89
CA TYR A 67 -5.25 -1.57 -3.31
C TYR A 67 -4.40 -0.91 -2.23
N GLY A 68 -3.25 -1.45 -1.94
CA GLY A 68 -2.31 -0.94 -0.94
C GLY A 68 -2.10 -1.90 0.23
N TYR A 69 -2.07 -1.36 1.44
CA TYR A 69 -1.76 -2.07 2.68
C TYR A 69 -2.89 -1.86 3.70
N SER A 70 -3.87 -2.75 3.69
CA SER A 70 -4.99 -2.73 4.66
C SER A 70 -4.99 -4.03 5.48
N GLY A 71 -5.85 -4.99 5.17
CA GLY A 71 -5.94 -6.26 5.89
C GLY A 71 -6.64 -6.10 7.24
N PHE A 72 -6.02 -6.61 8.28
CA PHE A 72 -6.49 -6.51 9.66
C PHE A 72 -5.67 -5.49 10.46
N TYR A 73 -6.28 -4.91 11.47
CA TYR A 73 -5.60 -4.16 12.51
C TYR A 73 -6.14 -4.60 13.88
N ALA A 74 -5.25 -4.86 14.81
CA ALA A 74 -5.59 -5.01 16.22
C ALA A 74 -4.60 -4.20 17.08
N ASN A 75 -5.09 -3.66 18.20
CA ASN A 75 -4.25 -2.98 19.19
C ASN A 75 -3.66 -3.94 20.24
N THR A 76 -3.74 -5.24 20.00
CA THR A 76 -3.28 -6.30 20.89
C THR A 76 -2.72 -7.46 20.09
N ASN A 77 -1.85 -8.26 20.71
CA ASN A 77 -1.35 -9.54 20.22
C ASN A 77 -1.88 -10.74 21.04
N ASP A 78 -2.91 -10.54 21.87
CA ASP A 78 -3.58 -11.61 22.59
C ASP A 78 -4.28 -12.55 21.60
N GLU A 79 -3.75 -13.76 21.44
CA GLU A 79 -4.26 -14.77 20.52
C GLU A 79 -5.70 -15.16 20.84
N SER A 80 -6.10 -15.21 22.14
CA SER A 80 -7.45 -15.54 22.53
C SER A 80 -8.46 -14.50 22.06
N PHE A 81 -8.09 -13.21 22.17
CA PHE A 81 -8.87 -12.12 21.63
C PHE A 81 -8.95 -12.17 20.11
N LEU A 82 -7.82 -12.39 19.43
CA LEU A 82 -7.75 -12.45 17.96
C LEU A 82 -8.60 -13.61 17.39
N LYS A 83 -8.57 -14.77 18.03
CA LYS A 83 -9.44 -15.91 17.66
C LYS A 83 -10.93 -15.56 17.77
N LEU A 84 -11.34 -14.92 18.89
CA LEU A 84 -12.72 -14.47 19.06
C LEU A 84 -13.13 -13.41 18.01
N ALA A 85 -12.23 -12.50 17.65
CA ALA A 85 -12.48 -11.52 16.61
C ALA A 85 -12.69 -12.16 15.23
N LEU A 86 -11.84 -13.13 14.85
CA LEU A 86 -11.98 -13.89 13.60
C LEU A 86 -13.26 -14.73 13.56
N GLU A 87 -13.64 -15.38 14.67
CA GLU A 87 -14.91 -16.10 14.78
C GLU A 87 -16.12 -15.16 14.61
N SER A 88 -16.08 -13.99 15.21
CA SER A 88 -17.11 -12.97 15.08
C SER A 88 -17.20 -12.42 13.65
N LEU A 89 -16.04 -12.16 13.01
CA LEU A 89 -15.97 -11.79 11.59
C LEU A 89 -16.59 -12.87 10.69
N LYS A 90 -16.26 -14.14 10.93
CA LYS A 90 -16.81 -15.27 10.18
C LYS A 90 -18.35 -15.34 10.30
N LYS A 91 -18.89 -15.20 11.50
CA LYS A 91 -20.35 -15.18 11.74
C LYS A 91 -21.01 -14.04 10.97
N ARG A 92 -20.42 -12.84 11.01
CA ARG A 92 -20.93 -11.68 10.27
C ARG A 92 -20.86 -11.90 8.76
N ALA A 93 -19.76 -12.41 8.23
CA ALA A 93 -19.57 -12.66 6.80
C ALA A 93 -20.63 -13.67 6.28
N LEU A 94 -20.80 -14.79 6.99
CA LEU A 94 -21.79 -15.82 6.61
C LEU A 94 -23.22 -15.26 6.61
N SER A 95 -23.58 -14.38 7.54
CA SER A 95 -24.91 -13.75 7.56
C SER A 95 -25.20 -12.84 6.36
N GLU A 96 -24.16 -12.46 5.61
CA GLU A 96 -24.24 -11.64 4.39
C GLU A 96 -23.91 -12.43 3.12
N ASN A 97 -23.89 -13.77 3.16
CA ASN A 97 -23.51 -14.66 2.06
C ASN A 97 -22.09 -14.41 1.53
N ILE A 98 -21.18 -13.96 2.39
CA ILE A 98 -19.78 -13.76 2.05
C ILE A 98 -19.03 -15.05 2.37
N ILE A 99 -18.29 -15.59 1.38
CA ILE A 99 -17.68 -16.92 1.48
C ILE A 99 -16.17 -16.90 1.69
N ALA A 100 -15.49 -15.85 1.23
CA ALA A 100 -14.05 -15.75 1.38
C ALA A 100 -13.57 -14.29 1.52
N PHE A 101 -12.34 -14.10 1.99
CA PHE A 101 -11.70 -12.80 2.13
C PHE A 101 -10.25 -12.88 1.68
N PHE A 102 -9.90 -12.08 0.68
CA PHE A 102 -8.52 -11.87 0.26
C PHE A 102 -7.92 -10.63 0.94
N LEU A 103 -6.76 -10.80 1.57
CA LEU A 103 -6.11 -9.83 2.43
C LEU A 103 -4.78 -9.36 1.87
N ARG A 104 -4.54 -8.06 1.92
CA ARG A 104 -3.24 -7.39 1.73
C ARG A 104 -2.78 -6.85 3.07
N LEU A 105 -1.87 -7.56 3.74
CA LEU A 105 -1.48 -7.24 5.10
C LEU A 105 -0.51 -6.06 5.16
N HIS A 106 -0.61 -5.28 6.24
CA HIS A 106 0.31 -4.18 6.47
C HIS A 106 1.69 -4.71 6.90
N PRO A 107 2.82 -4.21 6.35
CA PRO A 107 4.15 -4.76 6.65
C PRO A 107 4.61 -4.54 8.09
N PHE A 108 3.97 -3.62 8.82
CA PHE A 108 4.21 -3.35 10.24
C PHE A 108 3.13 -3.95 11.16
N ASP A 109 2.34 -4.92 10.67
CA ASP A 109 1.39 -5.64 11.50
C ASP A 109 2.16 -6.59 12.43
N THR A 110 1.88 -6.49 13.74
CA THR A 110 2.55 -7.31 14.76
C THR A 110 1.99 -8.73 14.84
N ASN A 111 0.83 -8.97 14.22
CA ASN A 111 0.11 -10.24 14.31
C ASN A 111 0.37 -11.18 13.11
N LEU A 112 1.37 -10.91 12.28
CA LEU A 112 1.66 -11.72 11.08
C LEU A 112 1.86 -13.20 11.42
N GLY A 113 2.57 -13.54 12.51
CA GLY A 113 2.77 -14.92 12.95
C GLY A 113 1.47 -15.61 13.37
N PHE A 114 0.56 -14.87 14.03
CA PHE A 114 -0.77 -15.37 14.34
C PHE A 114 -1.58 -15.63 13.07
N TYR A 115 -1.53 -14.74 12.08
CA TYR A 115 -2.25 -14.91 10.81
C TYR A 115 -1.70 -16.08 10.00
N GLU A 116 -0.38 -16.29 9.97
CA GLU A 116 0.25 -17.44 9.31
C GLU A 116 -0.26 -18.77 9.88
N ALA A 117 -0.49 -18.84 11.21
CA ALA A 117 -0.94 -20.05 11.89
C ALA A 117 -2.47 -20.28 11.86
N ASN A 118 -3.28 -19.24 11.62
CA ASN A 118 -4.74 -19.29 11.81
C ASN A 118 -5.58 -18.92 10.57
N LEU A 119 -4.98 -18.48 9.47
CA LEU A 119 -5.69 -18.23 8.22
C LEU A 119 -5.51 -19.40 7.23
N ASP A 120 -6.47 -19.55 6.31
CA ASP A 120 -6.47 -20.67 5.34
C ASP A 120 -5.38 -20.54 4.28
N PHE A 121 -4.90 -19.30 4.04
CA PHE A 121 -3.81 -19.01 3.13
C PHE A 121 -2.94 -17.87 3.69
N PHE A 122 -1.64 -18.03 3.63
CA PHE A 122 -0.67 -17.00 4.01
C PHE A 122 0.58 -17.13 3.14
N LYS A 123 0.99 -16.03 2.51
CA LYS A 123 2.12 -16.05 1.59
C LYS A 123 2.90 -14.74 1.66
N LYS A 124 4.22 -14.86 1.75
CA LYS A 124 5.12 -13.75 1.42
C LYS A 124 5.06 -13.51 -0.09
N GLU A 125 4.43 -12.40 -0.48
CA GLU A 125 4.21 -12.09 -1.88
C GLU A 125 5.44 -11.47 -2.53
N ARG A 126 6.07 -10.50 -1.85
CA ARG A 126 7.28 -9.83 -2.36
C ARG A 126 8.05 -9.07 -1.31
N GLN A 127 9.30 -8.74 -1.65
CA GLN A 127 10.10 -7.80 -0.87
C GLN A 127 9.69 -6.36 -1.18
N ILE A 128 9.65 -5.51 -0.16
CA ILE A 128 9.37 -4.07 -0.27
C ILE A 128 10.51 -3.24 0.28
N VAL A 129 10.65 -2.03 -0.23
CA VAL A 129 11.65 -1.05 0.21
C VAL A 129 11.02 -0.09 1.21
N LEU A 130 11.71 0.13 2.32
CA LEU A 130 11.31 1.01 3.40
C LEU A 130 12.33 2.14 3.56
N ILE A 131 11.86 3.34 3.85
CA ILE A 131 12.71 4.48 4.18
C ILE A 131 12.55 4.79 5.66
N ASN A 132 13.64 4.79 6.40
CA ASN A 132 13.65 5.18 7.80
C ASN A 132 13.75 6.71 7.92
N CYS A 133 12.67 7.36 8.34
CA CYS A 133 12.56 8.79 8.55
C CYS A 133 12.72 9.21 10.03
N THR A 134 13.07 8.28 10.95
CA THR A 134 13.32 8.61 12.37
C THR A 134 14.65 9.34 12.59
N GLN A 135 15.48 9.41 11.58
CA GLN A 135 16.76 10.13 11.57
C GLN A 135 16.64 11.44 10.77
N ASP A 136 17.62 12.33 10.93
CA ASP A 136 17.67 13.53 10.10
C ASP A 136 17.85 13.20 8.62
N PHE A 137 17.46 14.14 7.75
CA PHE A 137 17.44 13.90 6.31
C PHE A 137 18.84 13.71 5.69
N ALA A 138 19.89 14.35 6.25
CA ALA A 138 21.24 14.15 5.78
C ALA A 138 21.73 12.72 6.07
N SER A 139 21.39 12.19 7.24
CA SER A 139 21.67 10.81 7.63
C SER A 139 20.87 9.79 6.79
N LEU A 140 19.60 10.09 6.51
CA LEU A 140 18.78 9.27 5.61
C LEU A 140 19.44 9.13 4.23
N ARG A 141 19.95 10.20 3.66
CA ARG A 141 20.64 10.21 2.35
C ARG A 141 21.93 9.37 2.32
N LYS A 142 22.56 9.07 3.47
CA LYS A 142 23.71 8.17 3.51
C LYS A 142 23.36 6.73 3.09
N ALA A 143 22.10 6.33 3.21
CA ALA A 143 21.62 5.03 2.73
C ALA A 143 21.43 4.95 1.21
N TYR A 144 21.45 6.08 0.50
CA TYR A 144 21.31 6.11 -0.96
C TYR A 144 22.52 5.48 -1.64
N SER A 145 22.28 4.78 -2.75
CA SER A 145 23.39 4.40 -3.62
C SER A 145 24.09 5.66 -4.20
N PRO A 146 25.43 5.63 -4.43
CA PRO A 146 26.15 6.80 -4.94
C PRO A 146 25.55 7.36 -6.24
N ARG A 147 25.09 6.46 -7.11
CA ARG A 147 24.48 6.84 -8.39
C ARG A 147 23.17 7.59 -8.21
N ILE A 148 22.25 7.10 -7.34
CA ILE A 148 20.97 7.77 -7.13
C ILE A 148 21.17 9.11 -6.40
N LEU A 149 22.10 9.18 -5.46
CA LEU A 149 22.45 10.42 -4.77
C LEU A 149 22.94 11.51 -5.74
N SER A 150 23.79 11.15 -6.71
CA SER A 150 24.23 12.05 -7.77
C SER A 150 23.07 12.54 -8.63
N TYR A 151 22.18 11.62 -9.06
CA TYR A 151 21.01 11.95 -9.87
C TYR A 151 20.05 12.90 -9.15
N VAL A 152 19.76 12.62 -7.90
CA VAL A 152 18.89 13.45 -7.06
C VAL A 152 19.49 14.83 -6.85
N LYS A 153 20.78 14.94 -6.52
CA LYS A 153 21.47 16.23 -6.33
C LYS A 153 21.38 17.10 -7.59
N LYS A 154 21.56 16.51 -8.78
CA LYS A 154 21.43 17.23 -10.05
C LYS A 154 19.97 17.63 -10.29
N ALA A 155 19.04 16.68 -10.19
CA ALA A 155 17.63 16.91 -10.46
C ALA A 155 17.02 17.97 -9.53
N ARG A 156 17.37 17.96 -8.23
CA ARG A 156 16.91 18.97 -7.24
C ARG A 156 17.43 20.39 -7.52
N LYS A 157 18.51 20.53 -8.29
CA LYS A 157 19.02 21.85 -8.73
C LYS A 157 18.34 22.35 -10.00
N GLU A 158 17.96 21.43 -10.90
CA GLU A 158 17.43 21.77 -12.21
C GLU A 158 15.90 21.86 -12.23
N LEU A 159 15.21 21.11 -11.36
CA LEU A 159 13.77 20.98 -11.39
C LEU A 159 13.10 21.82 -10.32
N THR A 160 11.98 22.44 -10.68
CA THR A 160 11.04 23.02 -9.72
C THR A 160 10.12 21.91 -9.21
N ILE A 161 10.09 21.69 -7.89
CA ILE A 161 9.17 20.75 -7.25
C ILE A 161 8.11 21.54 -6.50
N SER A 162 6.84 21.22 -6.75
CA SER A 162 5.69 21.90 -6.14
C SER A 162 4.60 20.94 -5.75
N PHE A 163 3.80 21.34 -4.74
CA PHE A 163 2.55 20.67 -4.39
C PHE A 163 1.50 20.93 -5.45
N CYS A 164 0.63 19.97 -5.68
CA CYS A 164 -0.47 20.07 -6.61
C CYS A 164 -1.81 20.09 -5.86
N ASP A 165 -2.70 20.96 -6.29
CA ASP A 165 -4.11 20.95 -5.96
C ASP A 165 -4.93 20.17 -7.01
N SER A 166 -6.26 20.13 -6.85
CA SER A 166 -7.17 19.37 -7.71
C SER A 166 -7.18 19.82 -9.18
N THR A 167 -6.69 21.01 -9.50
CA THR A 167 -6.61 21.49 -10.90
C THR A 167 -5.65 20.66 -11.74
N TYR A 168 -4.71 19.95 -11.09
CA TYR A 168 -3.74 19.05 -11.74
C TYR A 168 -4.26 17.61 -11.93
N ALA A 169 -5.43 17.24 -11.42
CA ALA A 169 -5.97 15.88 -11.50
C ALA A 169 -6.00 15.34 -12.95
N LYS A 170 -6.48 16.15 -13.89
CA LYS A 170 -6.54 15.79 -15.32
C LYS A 170 -5.15 15.64 -15.95
N ALA A 171 -4.20 16.50 -15.60
CA ALA A 171 -2.83 16.41 -16.11
C ALA A 171 -2.12 15.16 -15.57
N PHE A 172 -2.32 14.86 -14.28
CA PHE A 172 -1.78 13.65 -13.66
C PHE A 172 -2.38 12.39 -14.31
N CYS A 173 -3.71 12.29 -14.44
CA CYS A 173 -4.39 11.17 -15.10
C CYS A 173 -3.82 10.89 -16.50
N LYS A 174 -3.69 11.93 -17.35
CA LYS A 174 -3.14 11.80 -18.71
C LYS A 174 -1.68 11.30 -18.73
N LEU A 175 -0.83 11.82 -17.84
CA LEU A 175 0.57 11.38 -17.78
C LEU A 175 0.68 9.97 -17.19
N TYR A 176 -0.21 9.62 -16.25
CA TYR A 176 -0.31 8.30 -15.66
C TYR A 176 -0.69 7.24 -16.70
N GLU A 177 -1.73 7.48 -17.48
CA GLU A 177 -2.14 6.60 -18.58
C GLU A 177 -0.99 6.34 -19.56
N LYS A 178 -0.30 7.39 -20.01
CA LYS A 178 0.88 7.27 -20.88
C LYS A 178 2.00 6.44 -20.22
N THR A 179 2.16 6.59 -18.91
CA THR A 179 3.16 5.84 -18.14
C THR A 179 2.77 4.36 -18.07
N MET A 180 1.50 4.04 -17.80
CA MET A 180 1.00 2.67 -17.73
C MET A 180 1.09 1.97 -19.10
N LEU A 181 0.70 2.64 -20.18
CA LEU A 181 0.84 2.13 -21.56
C LEU A 181 2.30 1.83 -21.90
N ARG A 182 3.22 2.77 -21.63
CA ARG A 182 4.65 2.59 -21.86
C ARG A 182 5.22 1.40 -21.09
N ASN A 183 4.77 1.21 -19.85
CA ASN A 183 5.22 0.13 -18.96
C ASN A 183 4.52 -1.21 -19.23
N ARG A 184 3.56 -1.27 -20.16
CA ARG A 184 2.71 -2.45 -20.42
C ARG A 184 2.10 -2.99 -19.13
N ALA A 185 1.55 -2.07 -18.31
CA ALA A 185 0.94 -2.41 -17.05
C ALA A 185 -0.35 -3.25 -17.26
N ASP A 186 -0.68 -4.08 -16.27
CA ASP A 186 -1.93 -4.80 -16.24
C ASP A 186 -3.14 -3.85 -16.20
N SER A 187 -4.28 -4.27 -16.75
CA SER A 187 -5.52 -3.49 -16.81
C SER A 187 -5.99 -2.97 -15.45
N PHE A 188 -5.71 -3.72 -14.40
CA PHE A 188 -5.99 -3.34 -13.01
C PHE A 188 -5.37 -1.98 -12.60
N TYR A 189 -4.28 -1.57 -13.23
CA TYR A 189 -3.59 -0.30 -12.92
C TYR A 189 -4.07 0.90 -13.75
N PHE A 190 -5.07 0.74 -14.61
CA PHE A 190 -5.63 1.85 -15.38
C PHE A 190 -6.78 2.52 -14.64
N PHE A 191 -6.44 3.50 -13.81
CA PHE A 191 -7.41 4.31 -13.10
C PHE A 191 -7.96 5.43 -13.99
N ASP A 192 -9.26 5.69 -13.89
CA ASP A 192 -9.96 6.70 -14.69
C ASP A 192 -9.84 8.12 -14.09
N GLN A 193 -10.39 9.13 -14.77
CA GLN A 193 -10.37 10.50 -14.31
C GLN A 193 -11.08 10.66 -12.97
N LYS A 194 -12.19 9.94 -12.74
CA LYS A 194 -12.95 10.01 -11.49
C LYS A 194 -12.12 9.55 -10.28
N TYR A 195 -11.28 8.54 -10.50
CA TYR A 195 -10.33 8.09 -9.47
C TYR A 195 -9.37 9.23 -9.08
N PHE A 196 -8.77 9.90 -10.07
CA PHE A 196 -7.83 11.00 -9.80
C PHE A 196 -8.55 12.20 -9.16
N ASP A 197 -9.75 12.58 -9.62
CA ASP A 197 -10.52 13.66 -9.02
C ASP A 197 -10.80 13.37 -7.53
N THR A 198 -11.21 12.15 -7.21
CA THR A 198 -11.44 11.73 -5.82
C THR A 198 -10.14 11.66 -5.02
N LEU A 199 -9.04 11.17 -5.61
CA LEU A 199 -7.73 11.09 -4.95
C LEU A 199 -7.27 12.44 -4.42
N PHE A 200 -7.53 13.53 -5.15
CA PHE A 200 -7.19 14.89 -4.73
C PHE A 200 -8.08 15.45 -3.61
N THR A 201 -9.20 14.82 -3.28
CA THR A 201 -10.06 15.23 -2.15
C THR A 201 -9.56 14.75 -0.80
N PHE A 202 -8.69 13.72 -0.76
CA PHE A 202 -8.20 13.16 0.49
C PHE A 202 -7.17 14.05 1.15
N LYS A 203 -7.42 14.46 2.40
CA LYS A 203 -6.50 15.31 3.19
C LYS A 203 -5.14 14.66 3.43
N GLN A 204 -5.10 13.33 3.51
CA GLN A 204 -3.87 12.56 3.72
C GLN A 204 -3.09 12.34 2.42
N ASN A 205 -3.63 12.71 1.27
CA ASN A 205 -2.96 12.60 -0.02
C ASN A 205 -2.15 13.86 -0.33
N VAL A 206 -0.87 13.70 -0.54
CA VAL A 206 0.04 14.73 -1.02
C VAL A 206 0.44 14.40 -2.45
N VAL A 207 0.11 15.29 -3.38
CA VAL A 207 0.56 15.18 -4.76
C VAL A 207 1.66 16.19 -5.04
N LEU A 208 2.78 15.69 -5.56
CA LEU A 208 3.92 16.50 -5.97
C LEU A 208 4.09 16.42 -7.48
N ARG A 209 4.56 17.50 -8.08
CA ARG A 209 5.03 17.55 -9.47
C ARG A 209 6.46 18.05 -9.57
N ALA A 210 7.18 17.56 -10.57
CA ALA A 210 8.49 18.07 -10.96
C ALA A 210 8.40 18.68 -12.35
N GLU A 211 8.93 19.91 -12.49
CA GLU A 211 8.83 20.72 -13.69
C GLU A 211 10.22 21.22 -14.13
N PHE A 212 10.42 21.29 -15.44
CA PHE A 212 11.58 21.90 -16.06
C PHE A 212 11.11 22.84 -17.18
N GLU A 213 11.51 24.11 -17.13
CA GLU A 213 11.17 25.15 -18.15
C GLU A 213 9.66 25.17 -18.50
N GLY A 214 8.80 25.14 -17.48
CA GLY A 214 7.34 25.16 -17.65
C GLY A 214 6.70 23.83 -18.08
N LYS A 215 7.51 22.80 -18.37
CA LYS A 215 7.01 21.46 -18.73
C LYS A 215 6.99 20.53 -17.50
N THR A 216 5.84 19.98 -17.15
CA THR A 216 5.75 18.94 -16.12
C THR A 216 6.35 17.62 -16.62
N LEU A 217 7.33 17.11 -15.90
CA LEU A 217 8.05 15.86 -16.22
C LEU A 217 7.59 14.66 -15.40
N ALA A 218 7.09 14.90 -14.18
CA ALA A 218 6.60 13.84 -13.32
C ALA A 218 5.55 14.34 -12.33
N PHE A 219 4.64 13.44 -11.96
CA PHE A 219 3.77 13.54 -10.80
C PHE A 219 4.00 12.33 -9.87
N ALA A 220 3.82 12.54 -8.58
CA ALA A 220 3.74 11.45 -7.61
C ALA A 220 2.71 11.77 -6.52
N SER A 221 1.90 10.78 -6.18
CA SER A 221 0.92 10.81 -5.10
C SER A 221 1.45 9.98 -3.93
N PHE A 222 1.31 10.53 -2.74
CA PHE A 222 1.77 9.93 -1.50
C PHE A 222 0.68 10.05 -0.43
N PHE A 223 0.49 9.01 0.34
CA PHE A 223 -0.38 9.10 1.52
C PHE A 223 0.47 9.32 2.76
N ILE A 224 0.06 10.23 3.63
CA ILE A 224 0.74 10.54 4.89
C ILE A 224 -0.21 10.23 6.04
N GLY A 225 0.10 9.20 6.81
CA GLY A 225 -0.50 8.88 8.10
C GLY A 225 0.30 9.48 9.27
N LYS A 226 -0.02 9.05 10.47
CA LYS A 226 0.65 9.53 11.69
C LYS A 226 2.09 8.99 11.83
N GLU A 227 2.26 7.71 11.60
CA GLU A 227 3.56 7.02 11.74
C GLU A 227 4.14 6.60 10.41
N PHE A 228 3.29 6.30 9.43
CA PHE A 228 3.65 5.78 8.13
C PHE A 228 3.26 6.72 7.01
N ALA A 229 4.06 6.70 5.95
CA ALA A 229 3.69 7.29 4.68
C ALA A 229 3.90 6.28 3.55
N TYR A 230 3.23 6.50 2.42
CA TYR A 230 3.15 5.53 1.35
C TYR A 230 3.37 6.19 0.01
N TYR A 231 4.22 5.60 -0.82
CA TYR A 231 4.32 5.93 -2.23
C TYR A 231 3.19 5.24 -2.97
N HIS A 232 2.18 6.00 -3.36
CA HIS A 232 0.94 5.46 -3.90
C HIS A 232 0.99 5.31 -5.42
N LEU A 233 1.00 6.40 -6.17
CA LEU A 233 1.05 6.40 -7.63
C LEU A 233 2.11 7.36 -8.15
N SER A 234 2.63 7.08 -9.35
CA SER A 234 3.47 8.03 -10.06
C SER A 234 3.32 7.94 -11.56
N ALA A 235 3.58 9.07 -12.20
CA ALA A 235 3.63 9.21 -13.65
C ALA A 235 4.85 10.05 -14.05
N ASN A 236 5.54 9.68 -15.12
CA ASN A 236 6.73 10.43 -15.54
C ASN A 236 7.05 10.28 -17.03
N CYS A 237 7.82 11.23 -17.55
CA CYS A 237 8.32 11.22 -18.91
C CYS A 237 9.67 10.46 -19.07
N ASN A 238 10.23 9.88 -18.00
CA ASN A 238 11.59 9.32 -17.94
C ASN A 238 12.72 10.34 -18.22
N GLU A 239 12.46 11.62 -17.97
CA GLU A 239 13.40 12.70 -18.19
C GLU A 239 14.00 13.20 -16.87
N ARG A 240 15.28 13.64 -16.88
CA ARG A 240 15.98 14.38 -15.80
C ARG A 240 15.89 13.77 -14.40
N ASN A 241 15.64 12.46 -14.29
CA ASN A 241 15.43 11.79 -13.01
C ASN A 241 14.33 12.43 -12.12
N ALA A 242 13.30 13.01 -12.76
CA ALA A 242 12.25 13.77 -12.08
C ALA A 242 11.55 12.96 -10.98
N ASN A 243 11.25 11.67 -11.23
CA ASN A 243 10.62 10.82 -10.21
C ASN A 243 11.55 10.59 -8.99
N ALA A 244 12.85 10.49 -9.20
CA ALA A 244 13.81 10.37 -8.10
C ALA A 244 13.87 11.65 -7.26
N ALA A 245 13.77 12.82 -7.89
CA ALA A 245 13.72 14.10 -7.19
C ALA A 245 12.43 14.25 -6.35
N LEU A 246 11.28 13.77 -6.86
CA LEU A 246 10.01 13.76 -6.12
C LEU A 246 10.11 12.88 -4.88
N LEU A 247 10.68 11.67 -5.00
CA LEU A 247 10.88 10.76 -3.85
C LEU A 247 11.78 11.40 -2.78
N ASP A 248 12.91 11.95 -3.18
CA ASP A 248 13.85 12.60 -2.26
C ASP A 248 13.21 13.80 -1.54
N PHE A 249 12.46 14.63 -2.27
CA PHE A 249 11.71 15.75 -1.68
C PHE A 249 10.66 15.24 -0.67
N PHE A 250 9.96 14.18 -1.01
CA PHE A 250 8.97 13.58 -0.12
C PHE A 250 9.59 13.00 1.15
N PHE A 251 10.76 12.37 1.08
CA PHE A 251 11.45 11.85 2.26
C PHE A 251 11.90 12.98 3.19
N GLU A 252 12.38 14.08 2.63
CA GLU A 252 12.70 15.30 3.41
C GLU A 252 11.45 15.82 4.14
N LEU A 253 10.32 15.92 3.43
CA LEU A 253 9.03 16.30 4.01
C LEU A 253 8.60 15.35 5.14
N CYS A 254 8.77 14.04 4.96
CA CYS A 254 8.42 13.05 5.97
C CYS A 254 9.28 13.17 7.23
N THR A 255 10.59 13.40 7.11
CA THR A 255 11.46 13.64 8.27
C THR A 255 11.04 14.90 9.04
N GLN A 256 10.68 15.98 8.34
CA GLN A 256 10.20 17.22 8.95
C GLN A 256 8.85 17.07 9.64
N LYS A 257 7.99 16.18 9.14
CA LYS A 257 6.66 15.89 9.73
C LYS A 257 6.69 14.86 10.86
N GLY A 258 7.84 14.26 11.17
CA GLY A 258 7.96 13.22 12.18
C GLY A 258 7.36 11.87 11.80
N VAL A 259 7.15 11.61 10.50
CA VAL A 259 6.80 10.28 10.01
C VAL A 259 7.94 9.30 10.33
N LYS A 260 7.61 8.11 10.80
CA LYS A 260 8.65 7.12 11.15
C LYS A 260 9.20 6.41 9.92
N PHE A 261 8.32 5.94 9.04
CA PHE A 261 8.71 5.16 7.86
C PHE A 261 7.91 5.56 6.62
N VAL A 262 8.60 5.58 5.46
CA VAL A 262 7.93 5.61 4.16
C VAL A 262 7.99 4.22 3.53
N ILE A 263 6.84 3.68 3.17
CA ILE A 263 6.68 2.41 2.48
C ILE A 263 6.66 2.68 0.98
N LEU A 264 7.77 2.34 0.28
CA LEU A 264 7.86 2.51 -1.18
C LEU A 264 7.19 1.36 -1.94
N GLY A 265 6.93 0.26 -1.25
CA GLY A 265 6.49 -0.96 -1.88
C GLY A 265 7.58 -1.69 -2.66
N GLY A 266 7.20 -2.76 -3.32
CA GLY A 266 8.06 -3.58 -4.17
C GLY A 266 8.03 -3.18 -5.64
N GLY A 267 8.41 -4.12 -6.50
CA GLY A 267 8.17 -4.10 -7.94
C GLY A 267 6.79 -4.66 -8.31
N VAL A 268 6.53 -4.79 -9.59
CA VAL A 268 5.38 -5.57 -10.12
C VAL A 268 5.67 -7.07 -10.00
N ARG A 269 6.94 -7.44 -10.22
CA ARG A 269 7.47 -8.79 -10.03
C ARG A 269 8.67 -8.73 -9.07
N ASP A 270 9.05 -9.88 -8.52
CA ASP A 270 10.26 -9.97 -7.72
C ASP A 270 11.49 -9.53 -8.51
N ASN A 271 12.29 -8.67 -7.88
CA ASN A 271 13.56 -8.18 -8.42
C ASN A 271 13.45 -7.51 -9.82
N ASP A 272 12.33 -6.86 -10.12
CA ASP A 272 12.18 -6.11 -11.37
C ASP A 272 12.86 -4.72 -11.33
N ALA A 273 12.84 -4.03 -12.47
CA ALA A 273 13.44 -2.71 -12.60
C ALA A 273 12.88 -1.66 -11.64
N LEU A 274 11.59 -1.77 -11.29
CA LEU A 274 10.92 -0.87 -10.34
C LEU A 274 11.42 -1.11 -8.91
N TYR A 275 11.54 -2.39 -8.50
CA TYR A 275 12.14 -2.76 -7.22
C TYR A 275 13.59 -2.25 -7.12
N TYR A 276 14.41 -2.48 -8.16
CA TYR A 276 15.79 -2.00 -8.17
C TYR A 276 15.89 -0.47 -8.17
N PHE A 277 14.97 0.24 -8.80
CA PHE A 277 14.91 1.70 -8.70
C PHE A 277 14.69 2.15 -7.26
N LYS A 278 13.68 1.60 -6.58
CA LYS A 278 13.33 1.90 -5.18
C LYS A 278 14.46 1.53 -4.21
N SER A 279 15.05 0.36 -4.38
CA SER A 279 16.13 -0.14 -3.49
C SER A 279 17.41 0.69 -3.51
N ARG A 280 17.56 1.62 -4.46
CA ARG A 280 18.68 2.56 -4.48
C ARG A 280 18.58 3.67 -3.44
N PHE A 281 17.40 3.88 -2.85
CA PHE A 281 17.17 4.91 -1.83
C PHE A 281 17.34 4.40 -0.40
N SER A 282 17.43 3.10 -0.18
CA SER A 282 17.50 2.54 1.17
C SER A 282 18.17 1.17 1.18
N THR A 283 18.78 0.86 2.32
CA THR A 283 19.25 -0.50 2.65
C THR A 283 18.21 -1.28 3.48
N LEU A 284 17.15 -0.60 3.97
CA LEU A 284 16.09 -1.19 4.77
C LEU A 284 15.01 -1.80 3.87
N TYR A 285 14.64 -3.03 4.12
CA TYR A 285 13.58 -3.73 3.42
C TYR A 285 12.65 -4.46 4.38
N GLY A 286 11.42 -4.68 3.96
CA GLY A 286 10.42 -5.49 4.62
C GLY A 286 9.84 -6.53 3.68
N SER A 287 8.83 -7.23 4.15
CA SER A 287 8.06 -8.18 3.37
C SER A 287 6.61 -7.73 3.25
N PHE A 288 6.04 -7.91 2.08
CA PHE A 288 4.60 -7.76 1.85
C PHE A 288 3.98 -9.15 1.83
N TYR A 289 2.94 -9.31 2.64
CA TYR A 289 2.21 -10.56 2.77
C TYR A 289 0.79 -10.39 2.24
N ILE A 290 0.32 -11.44 1.59
CA ILE A 290 -1.08 -11.66 1.25
C ILE A 290 -1.59 -12.85 2.04
N ALA A 291 -2.87 -12.82 2.35
CA ALA A 291 -3.51 -13.91 3.10
C ALA A 291 -4.94 -14.13 2.62
N GLY A 292 -5.55 -15.22 3.03
CA GLY A 292 -6.92 -15.55 2.72
C GLY A 292 -7.62 -16.25 3.88
N LEU A 293 -8.89 -15.96 4.04
CA LEU A 293 -9.77 -16.57 5.02
C LEU A 293 -11.03 -17.10 4.32
N ILE A 294 -11.35 -18.37 4.51
CA ILE A 294 -12.54 -19.03 3.94
C ILE A 294 -13.61 -19.13 5.04
N PHE A 295 -14.71 -18.41 4.84
CA PHE A 295 -15.84 -18.44 5.77
C PHE A 295 -16.76 -19.62 5.53
N ASP A 296 -17.03 -19.96 4.26
CA ASP A 296 -17.88 -21.09 3.83
C ASP A 296 -17.08 -22.04 2.94
N THR A 297 -16.50 -23.06 3.56
CA THR A 297 -15.65 -24.05 2.88
C THR A 297 -16.39 -24.87 1.83
N LYS A 298 -17.69 -25.17 2.04
CA LYS A 298 -18.49 -25.97 1.12
C LYS A 298 -18.77 -25.20 -0.18
N ASN A 299 -19.34 -24.01 -0.08
CA ASN A 299 -19.66 -23.20 -1.25
C ASN A 299 -18.38 -22.70 -1.95
N TYR A 300 -17.32 -22.39 -1.19
CA TYR A 300 -16.04 -22.05 -1.76
C TYR A 300 -15.47 -23.18 -2.63
N ALA A 301 -15.42 -24.41 -2.12
CA ALA A 301 -14.94 -25.58 -2.88
C ALA A 301 -15.74 -25.79 -4.17
N THR A 302 -17.06 -25.70 -4.11
CA THR A 302 -17.94 -25.85 -5.29
C THR A 302 -17.67 -24.79 -6.36
N LEU A 303 -17.46 -23.54 -5.96
CA LEU A 303 -17.20 -22.44 -6.90
C LEU A 303 -15.78 -22.48 -7.50
N CYS A 304 -14.84 -23.12 -6.81
CA CYS A 304 -13.47 -23.30 -7.28
C CYS A 304 -13.27 -24.56 -8.13
N GLU A 305 -14.28 -25.42 -8.30
CA GLU A 305 -14.17 -26.61 -9.14
C GLU A 305 -13.75 -26.24 -10.58
N GLY A 306 -12.61 -26.80 -11.02
CA GLY A 306 -12.05 -26.54 -12.35
C GLY A 306 -11.19 -25.27 -12.47
N GLN A 307 -10.94 -24.54 -11.39
CA GLN A 307 -10.09 -23.34 -11.37
C GLN A 307 -8.70 -23.63 -10.78
N ASN A 308 -7.64 -23.21 -11.49
CA ASN A 308 -6.25 -23.46 -11.08
C ASN A 308 -5.74 -22.52 -9.96
N ASN A 309 -6.48 -21.45 -9.59
CA ASN A 309 -6.10 -20.48 -8.57
C ASN A 309 -7.32 -20.17 -7.67
N ALA A 310 -7.47 -20.93 -6.63
CA ALA A 310 -8.65 -20.95 -5.78
C ALA A 310 -8.87 -19.74 -4.87
N PHE A 311 -7.93 -18.79 -4.71
CA PHE A 311 -8.13 -17.60 -3.86
C PHE A 311 -8.60 -16.33 -4.59
N PHE A 312 -8.97 -16.46 -5.87
CA PHE A 312 -9.49 -15.34 -6.65
C PHE A 312 -10.63 -15.86 -7.54
N LEU A 313 -11.83 -15.70 -7.07
CA LEU A 313 -13.04 -15.92 -7.87
C LEU A 313 -13.42 -14.63 -8.60
#